data_a0cf82022a109ee1f179147ca9051687
#
_entry.id   a0cf82022a109ee1f179147ca9051687
#
_cell.length_a   1.000
_cell.length_b   1.000
_cell.length_c   1.000
_cell.angle_alpha   90.00
_cell.angle_beta   90.00
_cell.angle_gamma   90.00
#
_symmetry.space_group_name_H-M   'P 1'
#
loop_
_entity.id
_entity.type
_entity.pdbx_description
1 polymer ?
#
loop_
_entity_poly.entity_id
_entity_poly.type
_entity_poly.pdbx_seq_one_letter_code
_entity_poly.pdbx_strand_id
1 'polypeptide(L)'
;MSDKGGGIIDGVLGGEQAEAQEAAPQSGLDPVAAALATTAAGADPAITPDLKAYLNKQAQLVEIQTEHLHEQRAVQLSSLKLRRSIDRLKLGMQLFITLAVTVIGVGLAVMIVDAFRSRSVVVEAFDAPPALSARGLSGKVVAGDVLDALTRLQAATRSTAAQRSLANAWTSDIRIEIPETGVSIGEIDRMLKARFGHDLHIEGALVQTDAGGLALTIRGDGVAPKTFTGAAGELDRLATQASEYVYGQSQPALYTVYLSLSGRDAEAVEFARSAYATADETDRPYLLNAWANALQNTGADPREAKPLLNEALRLKPDFWTGYDNLTNVDLLLGDEEGAWRLGEAMRWKAGGRPGRAPEHYYENADLLSWNLQPWRDAKLVDAKAHAGVGSNATESASEIADIDLRLHDMAAAEFQVQTAQARASDPNVVAMTHFLRGRIAAEAGDVARASDEMEAFATAYASPVVSSNYPGYLCWVAPAEEAAARPDKADAAIRAGGHYVDCYRFRGDILDHRGDWAGAQQAYAASVAIAPDLPAGYYSWGLALDRHGDPAGAMAKFAAANLRGPHWADPLKAWGDVLARQKRWKEALAKYDEALKYAPAWDKLRQARAAAARAG
;
A
#
# COMPACT_ATOMS: atom_id res chain seq x y z
N MET A 1 -17.19 -43.92 -13.38
CA MET A 1 -16.20 -44.97 -13.67
C MET A 1 -15.06 -44.70 -12.72
N SER A 2 -15.14 -45.33 -11.55
CA SER A 2 -14.43 -46.52 -11.09
C SER A 2 -12.97 -46.21 -10.84
N ASP A 3 -12.63 -45.95 -9.61
CA ASP A 3 -12.24 -46.87 -8.50
C ASP A 3 -10.84 -47.46 -8.71
N LYS A 4 -9.95 -47.16 -7.77
CA LYS A 4 -8.94 -47.99 -7.11
C LYS A 4 -7.68 -47.17 -6.72
N GLY A 5 -7.44 -47.09 -5.42
CA GLY A 5 -6.22 -46.58 -4.83
C GLY A 5 -6.26 -46.53 -3.30
N GLY A 6 -6.93 -47.51 -2.71
CA GLY A 6 -6.79 -47.78 -1.29
C GLY A 6 -5.75 -48.87 -1.06
N GLY A 7 -4.92 -48.71 -0.03
CA GLY A 7 -4.14 -49.80 0.49
C GLY A 7 -2.67 -49.57 0.69
N ILE A 8 -2.26 -48.89 1.75
CA ILE A 8 -0.97 -49.07 2.49
C ILE A 8 -1.12 -48.41 3.88
N ILE A 9 -2.09 -48.75 4.69
CA ILE A 9 -2.07 -48.44 6.16
C ILE A 9 -2.78 -49.55 6.98
N ASP A 10 -2.79 -50.80 6.51
CA ASP A 10 -3.38 -51.91 7.25
C ASP A 10 -2.36 -53.01 7.57
N GLY A 11 -1.20 -52.63 8.10
CA GLY A 11 -0.13 -53.59 8.38
C GLY A 11 0.61 -53.47 9.70
N VAL A 12 0.13 -52.67 10.66
CA VAL A 12 0.89 -52.51 11.92
C VAL A 12 0.05 -52.61 13.22
N LEU A 13 -1.21 -53.01 13.17
CA LEU A 13 -2.01 -53.22 14.39
C LEU A 13 -2.60 -54.65 14.47
N GLY A 14 -1.77 -55.64 14.16
CA GLY A 14 -2.07 -57.06 14.40
C GLY A 14 -1.16 -57.65 15.45
N GLY A 15 -1.32 -57.22 16.69
CA GLY A 15 -0.67 -57.85 17.85
C GLY A 15 -1.70 -58.56 18.70
N GLU A 16 -1.67 -59.88 18.63
CA GLU A 16 -2.45 -60.88 19.33
C GLU A 16 -2.87 -60.47 20.74
N GLN A 17 -4.18 -60.44 20.97
CA GLN A 17 -4.76 -60.59 22.31
C GLN A 17 -4.65 -62.06 22.70
N ALA A 18 -3.58 -62.44 23.38
CA ALA A 18 -3.57 -63.65 24.18
C ALA A 18 -4.39 -63.38 25.45
N GLU A 19 -5.62 -63.85 25.46
CA GLU A 19 -6.44 -63.97 26.65
C GLU A 19 -5.67 -64.86 27.64
N ALA A 20 -4.99 -64.28 28.62
CA ALA A 20 -4.56 -64.97 29.82
C ALA A 20 -5.79 -65.11 30.70
N GLN A 21 -6.45 -66.28 30.63
CA GLN A 21 -7.40 -66.71 31.64
C GLN A 21 -6.74 -66.66 32.99
N GLU A 22 -7.10 -65.66 33.76
CA GLU A 22 -6.73 -65.51 35.17
C GLU A 22 -7.50 -66.60 35.97
N ALA A 23 -6.83 -67.69 36.29
CA ALA A 23 -7.34 -68.66 37.26
C ALA A 23 -7.42 -67.94 38.60
N ALA A 24 -8.61 -67.68 39.07
CA ALA A 24 -8.84 -67.14 40.41
C ALA A 24 -8.17 -68.03 41.45
N PRO A 25 -7.41 -67.48 42.40
CA PRO A 25 -6.85 -68.28 43.47
C PRO A 25 -7.98 -68.83 44.34
N GLN A 26 -8.13 -70.15 44.32
CA GLN A 26 -8.99 -70.83 45.26
C GLN A 26 -8.44 -70.60 46.65
N SER A 27 -8.92 -69.58 47.34
CA SER A 27 -8.75 -69.39 48.79
C SER A 27 -9.81 -70.26 49.48
N GLY A 28 -9.63 -71.56 49.42
CA GLY A 28 -10.37 -72.49 50.21
C GLY A 28 -9.44 -73.11 51.19
N LEU A 29 -9.65 -72.89 52.47
CA LEU A 29 -9.12 -73.78 53.50
C LEU A 29 -9.43 -75.21 53.05
N ASP A 30 -8.36 -76.08 53.02
CA ASP A 30 -8.50 -77.50 52.74
C ASP A 30 -9.70 -78.01 53.56
N PRO A 31 -10.72 -78.55 52.91
CA PRO A 31 -11.92 -79.01 53.59
C PRO A 31 -11.63 -80.04 54.66
N VAL A 32 -10.49 -80.75 54.60
CA VAL A 32 -9.98 -81.63 55.65
C VAL A 32 -9.48 -80.81 56.81
N ALA A 33 -8.79 -79.71 56.62
CA ALA A 33 -8.30 -78.87 57.73
C ALA A 33 -9.49 -78.11 58.39
N ALA A 34 -10.50 -77.71 57.65
CA ALA A 34 -11.74 -77.07 58.19
C ALA A 34 -12.57 -78.13 58.97
N ALA A 35 -12.68 -79.34 58.48
CA ALA A 35 -13.37 -80.44 59.16
C ALA A 35 -12.63 -80.88 60.42
N LEU A 36 -11.31 -80.91 60.42
CA LEU A 36 -10.47 -81.21 61.63
C LEU A 36 -10.55 -80.07 62.66
N ALA A 37 -10.59 -78.78 62.24
CA ALA A 37 -10.77 -77.66 63.14
C ALA A 37 -12.15 -77.62 63.81
N THR A 38 -13.20 -78.01 63.10
CA THR A 38 -14.59 -78.10 63.62
C THR A 38 -14.74 -79.32 64.58
N THR A 39 -14.07 -80.45 64.29
CA THR A 39 -14.05 -81.61 65.19
C THR A 39 -13.20 -81.34 66.41
N ALA A 40 -12.15 -80.59 66.30
CA ALA A 40 -11.26 -80.24 67.46
C ALA A 40 -11.92 -79.21 68.41
N ALA A 41 -12.87 -78.40 67.96
CA ALA A 41 -13.62 -77.42 68.76
C ALA A 41 -14.69 -78.05 69.66
N GLY A 42 -15.03 -79.35 69.48
CA GLY A 42 -16.06 -80.08 70.23
C GLY A 42 -15.51 -81.29 71.07
N ALA A 43 -14.23 -81.53 71.13
CA ALA A 43 -13.67 -82.69 71.75
C ALA A 43 -12.71 -82.34 72.87
N ASP A 44 -12.77 -83.13 73.95
CA ASP A 44 -11.93 -83.29 75.18
C ASP A 44 -10.45 -82.88 75.03
N PRO A 45 -9.76 -82.36 76.09
CA PRO A 45 -8.49 -81.65 76.07
C PRO A 45 -7.20 -82.50 75.77
N ALA A 46 -7.32 -83.65 75.16
CA ALA A 46 -6.18 -84.43 74.67
C ALA A 46 -6.05 -84.26 73.11
N ILE A 47 -5.79 -83.04 72.64
CA ILE A 47 -5.26 -82.87 71.28
C ILE A 47 -3.92 -83.55 71.21
N THR A 48 -3.83 -84.62 70.45
CA THR A 48 -2.62 -85.40 70.32
C THR A 48 -1.44 -84.53 69.81
N PRO A 49 -0.23 -84.68 70.27
CA PRO A 49 0.95 -83.91 69.86
C PRO A 49 1.10 -83.83 68.33
N ASP A 50 0.67 -84.87 67.63
CA ASP A 50 0.74 -84.99 66.16
C ASP A 50 -0.19 -84.05 65.45
N LEU A 51 -1.41 -83.75 65.96
CA LEU A 51 -2.35 -82.79 65.34
C LEU A 51 -1.82 -81.36 65.51
N LYS A 52 -1.20 -81.10 66.68
CA LYS A 52 -0.59 -79.76 66.90
C LYS A 52 0.66 -79.54 66.05
N ALA A 53 1.45 -80.60 65.81
CA ALA A 53 2.56 -80.56 64.85
C ALA A 53 2.13 -80.39 63.43
N TYR A 54 1.01 -81.01 63.03
CA TYR A 54 0.42 -80.84 61.68
C TYR A 54 -0.11 -79.42 61.44
N LEU A 55 -0.85 -78.85 62.40
CA LEU A 55 -1.36 -77.46 62.29
C LEU A 55 -0.22 -76.44 62.29
N ASN A 56 0.83 -76.65 63.05
CA ASN A 56 2.00 -75.81 63.00
C ASN A 56 2.72 -75.87 61.63
N LYS A 57 2.84 -77.04 61.04
CA LYS A 57 3.40 -77.22 59.68
C LYS A 57 2.54 -76.55 58.62
N GLN A 58 1.22 -76.67 58.77
CA GLN A 58 0.26 -75.99 57.84
C GLN A 58 0.37 -74.43 57.98
N ALA A 59 0.47 -73.93 59.25
CA ALA A 59 0.69 -72.50 59.49
C ALA A 59 2.01 -71.98 58.87
N GLN A 60 3.10 -72.74 59.05
CA GLN A 60 4.40 -72.46 58.44
C GLN A 60 4.32 -72.48 56.88
N LEU A 61 3.58 -73.46 56.30
CA LEU A 61 3.43 -73.55 54.89
C LEU A 61 2.65 -72.36 54.33
N VAL A 62 1.59 -71.90 55.01
CA VAL A 62 0.81 -70.71 54.67
C VAL A 62 1.65 -69.45 54.81
N GLU A 63 2.49 -69.36 55.84
CA GLU A 63 3.42 -68.25 56.08
C GLU A 63 4.47 -68.16 54.95
N ILE A 64 5.08 -69.26 54.54
CA ILE A 64 6.03 -69.35 53.43
C ILE A 64 5.31 -69.00 52.10
N GLN A 65 4.09 -69.50 51.91
CA GLN A 65 3.30 -69.15 50.70
C GLN A 65 2.92 -67.67 50.65
N THR A 66 2.54 -67.05 51.76
CA THR A 66 2.23 -65.61 51.81
C THR A 66 3.49 -64.78 51.63
N GLU A 67 4.61 -65.15 52.18
CA GLU A 67 5.90 -64.47 51.99
C GLU A 67 6.32 -64.56 50.51
N HIS A 68 6.22 -65.73 49.89
CA HIS A 68 6.54 -65.93 48.49
C HIS A 68 5.58 -65.13 47.56
N LEU A 69 4.28 -65.06 47.88
CA LEU A 69 3.33 -64.23 47.20
C LEU A 69 3.61 -62.73 47.36
N HIS A 70 4.07 -62.28 48.50
CA HIS A 70 4.51 -60.91 48.75
C HIS A 70 5.74 -60.54 47.92
N GLU A 71 6.73 -61.42 47.85
CA GLU A 71 7.92 -61.24 47.00
C GLU A 71 7.58 -61.21 45.53
N GLN A 72 6.75 -62.17 45.08
CA GLN A 72 6.28 -62.16 43.67
C GLN A 72 5.51 -60.89 43.31
N ARG A 73 4.64 -60.39 44.22
CA ARG A 73 3.93 -59.12 44.02
C ARG A 73 4.87 -57.94 43.98
N ALA A 74 5.88 -57.90 44.82
CA ALA A 74 6.87 -56.82 44.85
C ALA A 74 7.68 -56.78 43.53
N VAL A 75 8.09 -57.96 43.02
CA VAL A 75 8.79 -58.07 41.73
C VAL A 75 7.88 -57.71 40.55
N GLN A 76 6.62 -58.16 40.57
CA GLN A 76 5.65 -57.79 39.52
C GLN A 76 5.33 -56.30 39.53
N LEU A 77 5.14 -55.69 40.70
CA LEU A 77 4.91 -54.22 40.79
C LEU A 77 6.14 -53.41 40.34
N SER A 78 7.34 -53.86 40.64
CA SER A 78 8.57 -53.20 40.18
C SER A 78 8.74 -53.33 38.67
N SER A 79 8.45 -54.51 38.09
CA SER A 79 8.50 -54.71 36.64
C SER A 79 7.42 -53.90 35.89
N LEU A 80 6.21 -53.77 36.45
CA LEU A 80 5.16 -52.92 35.91
C LEU A 80 5.50 -51.42 35.97
N LYS A 81 6.14 -50.99 37.07
CA LYS A 81 6.65 -49.60 37.18
C LYS A 81 7.76 -49.32 36.16
N LEU A 82 8.67 -50.29 35.99
CA LEU A 82 9.74 -50.19 35.01
C LEU A 82 9.19 -50.16 33.57
N ARG A 83 8.24 -51.04 33.24
CA ARG A 83 7.55 -51.00 31.92
C ARG A 83 6.85 -49.66 31.67
N ARG A 84 6.09 -49.14 32.65
CA ARG A 84 5.44 -47.83 32.52
C ARG A 84 6.44 -46.68 32.32
N SER A 85 7.61 -46.72 32.98
CA SER A 85 8.63 -45.69 32.77
C SER A 85 9.30 -45.81 31.39
N ILE A 86 9.54 -47.04 30.91
CA ILE A 86 10.05 -47.29 29.55
C ILE A 86 9.04 -46.85 28.51
N ASP A 87 7.75 -47.14 28.70
CA ASP A 87 6.68 -46.72 27.75
C ASP A 87 6.52 -45.21 27.73
N ARG A 88 6.62 -44.53 28.87
CA ARG A 88 6.64 -43.04 28.92
C ARG A 88 7.89 -42.48 28.24
N LEU A 89 9.04 -43.09 28.39
CA LEU A 89 10.28 -42.69 27.74
C LEU A 89 10.17 -42.89 26.21
N LYS A 90 9.62 -44.03 25.75
CA LYS A 90 9.35 -44.31 24.33
C LYS A 90 8.37 -43.31 23.76
N LEU A 91 7.25 -43.03 24.44
CA LEU A 91 6.27 -42.03 24.02
C LEU A 91 6.90 -40.63 23.95
N GLY A 92 7.68 -40.23 24.97
CA GLY A 92 8.42 -38.97 25.00
C GLY A 92 9.41 -38.86 23.83
N MET A 93 10.13 -39.94 23.54
CA MET A 93 11.07 -39.98 22.42
C MET A 93 10.36 -39.95 21.07
N GLN A 94 9.22 -40.63 20.92
CA GLN A 94 8.40 -40.57 19.72
C GLN A 94 7.85 -39.15 19.48
N LEU A 95 7.31 -38.51 20.52
CA LEU A 95 6.85 -37.13 20.46
C LEU A 95 7.99 -36.17 20.11
N PHE A 96 9.17 -36.34 20.70
CA PHE A 96 10.36 -35.55 20.38
C PHE A 96 10.78 -35.71 18.91
N ILE A 97 10.86 -36.96 18.42
CA ILE A 97 11.22 -37.26 17.03
C ILE A 97 10.16 -36.65 16.07
N THR A 98 8.87 -36.85 16.39
CA THR A 98 7.78 -36.28 15.56
C THR A 98 7.87 -34.75 15.52
N LEU A 99 8.08 -34.10 16.66
CA LEU A 99 8.27 -32.65 16.72
C LEU A 99 9.50 -32.20 15.93
N ALA A 100 10.63 -32.87 16.08
CA ALA A 100 11.86 -32.55 15.36
C ALA A 100 11.67 -32.68 13.83
N VAL A 101 11.05 -33.79 13.38
CA VAL A 101 10.74 -34.01 11.94
C VAL A 101 9.78 -32.93 11.42
N THR A 102 8.76 -32.58 12.22
CA THR A 102 7.81 -31.52 11.86
C THR A 102 8.52 -30.16 11.71
N VAL A 103 9.36 -29.78 12.66
CA VAL A 103 10.12 -28.53 12.64
C VAL A 103 11.06 -28.48 11.42
N ILE A 104 11.77 -29.57 11.14
CA ILE A 104 12.64 -29.68 9.97
C ILE A 104 11.81 -29.58 8.67
N GLY A 105 10.67 -30.30 8.60
CA GLY A 105 9.78 -30.26 7.43
C GLY A 105 9.20 -28.87 7.17
N VAL A 106 8.76 -28.18 8.22
CA VAL A 106 8.29 -26.80 8.11
C VAL A 106 9.44 -25.86 7.70
N GLY A 107 10.62 -26.01 8.30
CA GLY A 107 11.80 -25.23 7.93
C GLY A 107 12.17 -25.40 6.45
N LEU A 108 12.18 -26.63 5.96
CA LEU A 108 12.45 -26.92 4.54
C LEU A 108 11.36 -26.34 3.63
N ALA A 109 10.09 -26.46 4.01
CA ALA A 109 8.98 -25.87 3.24
C ALA A 109 9.10 -24.34 3.16
N VAL A 110 9.47 -23.68 4.26
CA VAL A 110 9.73 -22.23 4.29
C VAL A 110 10.90 -21.88 3.35
N MET A 111 12.01 -22.62 3.41
CA MET A 111 13.16 -22.40 2.51
C MET A 111 12.80 -22.59 1.05
N ILE A 112 11.99 -23.59 0.70
CA ILE A 112 11.50 -23.80 -0.67
C ILE A 112 10.64 -22.62 -1.12
N VAL A 113 9.70 -22.16 -0.29
CA VAL A 113 8.85 -21.00 -0.60
C VAL A 113 9.69 -19.73 -0.74
N ASP A 114 10.69 -19.54 0.13
CA ASP A 114 11.63 -18.42 0.03
C ASP A 114 12.47 -18.49 -1.25
N ALA A 115 12.95 -19.67 -1.61
CA ALA A 115 13.66 -19.88 -2.86
C ALA A 115 12.82 -19.53 -4.08
N PHE A 116 11.57 -19.96 -4.17
CA PHE A 116 10.66 -19.58 -5.27
C PHE A 116 10.37 -18.07 -5.35
N ARG A 117 10.47 -17.38 -4.22
CA ARG A 117 10.24 -15.92 -4.13
C ARG A 117 11.53 -15.11 -4.28
N SER A 118 12.69 -15.77 -4.23
CA SER A 118 13.98 -15.07 -4.31
C SER A 118 14.13 -14.37 -5.65
N ARG A 119 14.45 -13.08 -5.58
CA ARG A 119 14.72 -12.21 -6.73
C ARG A 119 15.85 -11.25 -6.39
N SER A 120 16.96 -11.81 -5.94
CA SER A 120 18.13 -11.04 -5.56
C SER A 120 18.99 -10.73 -6.78
N VAL A 121 19.78 -9.67 -6.69
CA VAL A 121 20.95 -9.45 -7.56
C VAL A 121 22.17 -9.87 -6.75
N VAL A 122 22.80 -10.96 -7.15
CA VAL A 122 23.98 -11.54 -6.48
C VAL A 122 25.21 -11.16 -7.27
N VAL A 123 26.09 -10.36 -6.66
CA VAL A 123 27.36 -9.98 -7.29
C VAL A 123 28.42 -11.01 -6.92
N GLU A 124 28.99 -11.67 -7.92
CA GLU A 124 30.09 -12.61 -7.76
C GLU A 124 31.43 -11.87 -7.63
N ALA A 125 32.45 -12.57 -7.11
CA ALA A 125 33.78 -12.00 -7.07
C ALA A 125 34.30 -11.88 -8.52
N PHE A 126 34.73 -10.68 -8.91
CA PHE A 126 35.23 -10.44 -10.29
C PHE A 126 36.61 -11.02 -10.53
N ASP A 127 36.91 -11.29 -11.76
CA ASP A 127 38.25 -11.66 -12.17
C ASP A 127 39.15 -10.42 -12.22
N ALA A 128 40.32 -10.50 -11.63
CA ALA A 128 41.34 -9.44 -11.70
C ALA A 128 42.74 -10.04 -11.81
N PRO A 129 43.57 -9.59 -12.73
CA PRO A 129 44.95 -10.06 -12.87
C PRO A 129 45.76 -9.84 -11.59
N PRO A 130 46.73 -10.71 -11.27
CA PRO A 130 47.57 -10.59 -10.06
C PRO A 130 48.26 -9.21 -9.92
N ALA A 131 48.65 -8.60 -11.04
CA ALA A 131 49.26 -7.27 -11.05
C ALA A 131 48.36 -6.15 -10.55
N LEU A 132 47.04 -6.22 -10.79
CA LEU A 132 46.06 -5.30 -10.25
C LEU A 132 45.72 -5.64 -8.79
N SER A 133 45.60 -6.92 -8.47
CA SER A 133 45.36 -7.40 -7.09
C SER A 133 46.48 -6.97 -6.12
N ALA A 134 47.75 -7.01 -6.57
CA ALA A 134 48.90 -6.53 -5.80
C ALA A 134 48.84 -4.99 -5.51
N ARG A 135 48.06 -4.22 -6.28
CA ARG A 135 47.81 -2.79 -6.11
C ARG A 135 46.55 -2.51 -5.28
N GLY A 136 45.94 -3.51 -4.67
CA GLY A 136 44.70 -3.40 -3.89
C GLY A 136 43.43 -3.51 -4.71
N LEU A 137 43.50 -3.70 -6.03
CA LEU A 137 42.37 -3.84 -6.96
C LEU A 137 42.04 -5.33 -7.18
N SER A 138 41.75 -6.05 -6.08
CA SER A 138 41.32 -7.43 -6.19
C SER A 138 39.89 -7.53 -6.74
N GLY A 139 39.54 -8.66 -7.37
CA GLY A 139 38.22 -8.88 -7.93
C GLY A 139 37.08 -8.70 -6.88
N LYS A 140 37.34 -9.09 -5.62
CA LYS A 140 36.37 -8.88 -4.52
C LYS A 140 36.20 -7.40 -4.17
N VAL A 141 37.25 -6.60 -4.19
CA VAL A 141 37.18 -5.15 -3.92
C VAL A 141 36.33 -4.49 -5.01
N VAL A 142 36.65 -4.75 -6.28
CA VAL A 142 35.94 -4.17 -7.43
C VAL A 142 34.46 -4.59 -7.45
N ALA A 143 34.16 -5.84 -7.15
CA ALA A 143 32.79 -6.32 -7.01
C ALA A 143 32.06 -5.66 -5.84
N GLY A 144 32.78 -5.40 -4.73
CA GLY A 144 32.27 -4.61 -3.60
C GLY A 144 31.91 -3.19 -3.99
N ASP A 145 32.80 -2.49 -4.73
CA ASP A 145 32.54 -1.12 -5.21
C ASP A 145 31.29 -1.05 -6.10
N VAL A 146 31.09 -2.05 -6.97
CA VAL A 146 29.88 -2.17 -7.80
C VAL A 146 28.64 -2.40 -6.94
N LEU A 147 28.71 -3.27 -5.95
CA LEU A 147 27.60 -3.55 -5.03
C LEU A 147 27.22 -2.31 -4.20
N ASP A 148 28.22 -1.59 -3.69
CA ASP A 148 28.02 -0.35 -2.93
C ASP A 148 27.40 0.75 -3.80
N ALA A 149 27.80 0.85 -5.06
CA ALA A 149 27.19 1.76 -6.03
C ALA A 149 25.74 1.37 -6.33
N LEU A 150 25.43 0.08 -6.55
CA LEU A 150 24.05 -0.41 -6.70
C LEU A 150 23.19 -0.08 -5.48
N THR A 151 23.73 -0.24 -4.29
CA THR A 151 23.03 0.07 -3.03
C THR A 151 22.70 1.56 -2.96
N ARG A 152 23.63 2.44 -3.35
CA ARG A 152 23.38 3.89 -3.42
C ARG A 152 22.30 4.25 -4.45
N LEU A 153 22.29 3.62 -5.62
CA LEU A 153 21.26 3.83 -6.65
C LEU A 153 19.88 3.43 -6.14
N GLN A 154 19.76 2.25 -5.51
CA GLN A 154 18.49 1.82 -4.91
C GLN A 154 18.02 2.75 -3.78
N ALA A 155 18.91 3.17 -2.90
CA ALA A 155 18.58 4.09 -1.81
C ALA A 155 18.12 5.46 -2.32
N ALA A 156 18.63 5.92 -3.45
CA ALA A 156 18.21 7.16 -4.11
C ALA A 156 16.89 7.04 -4.86
N THR A 157 16.38 5.82 -5.09
CA THR A 157 15.17 5.56 -5.89
C THR A 157 13.95 5.40 -4.98
N ARG A 158 13.01 6.34 -5.05
CA ARG A 158 11.71 6.26 -4.37
C ARG A 158 10.67 5.74 -5.36
N SER A 159 10.11 4.55 -5.09
CA SER A 159 9.10 3.93 -5.96
C SER A 159 8.20 2.99 -5.17
N THR A 160 6.99 2.74 -5.68
CA THR A 160 6.07 1.70 -5.19
C THR A 160 6.39 0.31 -5.76
N ALA A 161 7.27 0.22 -6.75
CA ALA A 161 7.78 -1.06 -7.26
C ALA A 161 8.71 -1.70 -6.22
N ALA A 162 8.58 -3.02 -6.06
CA ALA A 162 9.45 -3.76 -5.15
C ALA A 162 10.90 -3.78 -5.65
N GLN A 163 11.84 -3.43 -4.78
CA GLN A 163 13.26 -3.53 -5.06
C GLN A 163 13.74 -4.98 -4.93
N ARG A 164 14.68 -5.39 -5.79
CA ARG A 164 15.39 -6.64 -5.60
C ARG A 164 16.39 -6.50 -4.45
N SER A 165 16.54 -7.54 -3.63
CA SER A 165 17.59 -7.56 -2.62
C SER A 165 18.96 -7.65 -3.29
N LEU A 166 19.96 -6.98 -2.71
CA LEU A 166 21.34 -7.00 -3.15
C LEU A 166 22.13 -7.91 -2.23
N ALA A 167 22.92 -8.82 -2.81
CA ALA A 167 23.74 -9.74 -2.06
C ALA A 167 25.10 -9.91 -2.75
N ASN A 168 26.11 -10.35 -1.98
CA ASN A 168 27.36 -10.80 -2.55
C ASN A 168 27.52 -12.31 -2.32
N ALA A 169 28.22 -12.97 -3.24
CA ALA A 169 28.44 -14.41 -3.18
C ALA A 169 29.53 -14.82 -2.17
N TRP A 170 30.30 -13.90 -1.60
CA TRP A 170 31.45 -14.20 -0.75
C TRP A 170 31.29 -13.92 0.74
N THR A 171 30.17 -13.33 1.19
CA THR A 171 29.89 -13.16 2.62
C THR A 171 29.05 -14.29 3.16
N SER A 172 29.69 -14.98 4.07
CA SER A 172 29.17 -15.83 5.16
C SER A 172 27.93 -16.65 4.91
N ASP A 173 28.15 -17.89 4.57
CA ASP A 173 27.24 -18.98 4.91
C ASP A 173 26.99 -19.02 6.41
N ILE A 174 25.72 -19.17 6.79
CA ILE A 174 25.36 -19.68 8.12
C ILE A 174 25.88 -21.12 8.15
N ARG A 175 27.09 -21.34 8.69
CA ARG A 175 27.73 -22.65 8.82
C ARG A 175 27.12 -23.43 9.97
N ILE A 176 25.82 -23.69 9.93
CA ILE A 176 25.21 -24.72 10.77
C ILE A 176 25.27 -26.00 9.94
N GLU A 177 26.30 -26.80 10.20
CA GLU A 177 26.45 -28.11 9.56
C GLU A 177 25.39 -29.07 10.11
N ILE A 178 24.73 -29.80 9.23
CA ILE A 178 23.85 -30.89 9.62
C ILE A 178 24.76 -32.05 10.04
N PRO A 179 24.68 -32.52 11.31
CA PRO A 179 25.51 -33.61 11.79
C PRO A 179 25.50 -34.80 10.83
N GLU A 180 26.68 -35.39 10.58
CA GLU A 180 26.90 -36.57 9.73
C GLU A 180 26.71 -36.37 8.20
N THR A 181 26.25 -35.23 7.73
CA THR A 181 26.02 -35.02 6.27
C THR A 181 27.11 -34.19 5.59
N GLY A 182 27.83 -33.37 6.34
CA GLY A 182 28.85 -32.44 5.81
C GLY A 182 28.26 -31.27 5.02
N VAL A 183 26.92 -31.11 4.99
CA VAL A 183 26.21 -30.05 4.27
C VAL A 183 25.70 -29.02 5.25
N SER A 184 25.92 -27.75 4.99
CA SER A 184 25.37 -26.66 5.81
C SER A 184 23.95 -26.27 5.37
N ILE A 185 23.16 -25.72 6.30
CA ILE A 185 21.83 -25.19 5.99
C ILE A 185 21.92 -24.09 4.91
N GLY A 186 22.96 -23.25 4.95
CA GLY A 186 23.22 -22.22 3.95
C GLY A 186 23.51 -22.78 2.55
N GLU A 187 24.10 -23.97 2.48
CA GLU A 187 24.38 -24.68 1.24
C GLU A 187 23.09 -25.23 0.61
N ILE A 188 22.19 -25.75 1.44
CA ILE A 188 20.85 -26.17 1.00
C ILE A 188 20.05 -24.96 0.50
N ASP A 189 20.06 -23.84 1.21
CA ASP A 189 19.39 -22.59 0.80
C ASP A 189 19.91 -22.12 -0.57
N ARG A 190 21.21 -22.07 -0.77
CA ARG A 190 21.82 -21.73 -2.08
C ARG A 190 21.41 -22.70 -3.19
N MET A 191 21.41 -24.00 -2.94
CA MET A 191 20.99 -24.99 -3.93
C MET A 191 19.50 -24.81 -4.29
N LEU A 192 18.65 -24.54 -3.30
CA LEU A 192 17.22 -24.29 -3.54
C LEU A 192 17.03 -22.99 -4.33
N LYS A 193 17.71 -21.90 -3.98
CA LYS A 193 17.67 -20.63 -4.71
C LYS A 193 18.22 -20.75 -6.13
N ALA A 194 19.32 -21.45 -6.32
CA ALA A 194 19.87 -21.72 -7.65
C ALA A 194 18.95 -22.58 -8.53
N ARG A 195 18.13 -23.46 -7.93
CA ARG A 195 17.24 -24.35 -8.68
C ARG A 195 15.86 -23.79 -8.93
N PHE A 196 15.31 -23.01 -7.99
CA PHE A 196 13.94 -22.53 -7.97
C PHE A 196 13.81 -21.01 -7.91
N GLY A 197 14.90 -20.30 -7.58
CA GLY A 197 14.94 -18.84 -7.47
C GLY A 197 15.04 -18.15 -8.84
N HIS A 198 14.87 -16.84 -8.79
CA HIS A 198 15.00 -15.93 -9.93
C HIS A 198 16.11 -14.90 -9.65
N ASP A 199 17.14 -15.36 -8.93
CA ASP A 199 18.31 -14.53 -8.61
C ASP A 199 19.11 -14.28 -9.88
N LEU A 200 19.65 -13.07 -10.02
CA LEU A 200 20.50 -12.66 -11.13
C LEU A 200 21.95 -12.66 -10.64
N HIS A 201 22.76 -13.56 -11.17
CA HIS A 201 24.19 -13.61 -10.86
C HIS A 201 24.95 -12.67 -11.79
N ILE A 202 25.68 -11.74 -11.20
CA ILE A 202 26.48 -10.73 -11.90
C ILE A 202 27.95 -11.06 -11.72
N GLU A 203 28.61 -11.36 -12.83
CA GLU A 203 30.02 -11.60 -12.92
C GLU A 203 30.73 -10.42 -13.59
N GLY A 204 32.02 -10.28 -13.35
CA GLY A 204 32.80 -9.23 -13.99
C GLY A 204 34.29 -9.56 -14.09
N ALA A 205 34.96 -8.79 -14.91
CA ALA A 205 36.40 -8.85 -15.04
C ALA A 205 37.00 -7.45 -15.15
N LEU A 206 38.02 -7.17 -14.36
CA LEU A 206 38.81 -5.95 -14.45
C LEU A 206 40.15 -6.27 -15.10
N VAL A 207 40.48 -5.62 -16.21
CA VAL A 207 41.78 -5.78 -16.89
C VAL A 207 42.43 -4.42 -17.12
N GLN A 208 43.77 -4.42 -17.21
CA GLN A 208 44.50 -3.24 -17.63
C GLN A 208 44.56 -3.21 -19.17
N THR A 209 44.29 -2.04 -19.77
CA THR A 209 44.39 -1.83 -21.21
C THR A 209 45.85 -1.61 -21.62
N ASP A 210 46.17 -1.81 -22.90
CA ASP A 210 47.50 -1.56 -23.44
C ASP A 210 47.99 -0.11 -23.23
N ALA A 211 47.05 0.84 -23.15
CA ALA A 211 47.33 2.24 -22.87
C ALA A 211 47.50 2.55 -21.37
N GLY A 212 47.52 1.53 -20.49
CA GLY A 212 47.67 1.70 -19.03
C GLY A 212 46.39 2.08 -18.27
N GLY A 213 45.26 2.20 -18.95
CA GLY A 213 43.94 2.41 -18.33
C GLY A 213 43.35 1.13 -17.78
N LEU A 214 42.08 1.21 -17.36
CA LEU A 214 41.27 0.10 -16.85
C LEU A 214 40.10 -0.20 -17.79
N ALA A 215 39.77 -1.48 -17.93
CA ALA A 215 38.54 -1.96 -18.58
C ALA A 215 37.79 -2.89 -17.62
N LEU A 216 36.57 -2.50 -17.22
CA LEU A 216 35.67 -3.27 -16.40
C LEU A 216 34.56 -3.86 -17.26
N THR A 217 34.55 -5.18 -17.39
CA THR A 217 33.47 -5.90 -18.10
C THR A 217 32.50 -6.49 -17.11
N ILE A 218 31.22 -6.27 -17.34
CA ILE A 218 30.10 -6.87 -16.56
C ILE A 218 29.33 -7.80 -17.47
N ARG A 219 28.89 -8.92 -16.93
CA ARG A 219 28.02 -9.91 -17.57
C ARG A 219 27.22 -10.66 -16.50
N GLY A 220 26.14 -11.34 -16.86
CA GLY A 220 25.39 -12.15 -15.91
C GLY A 220 24.14 -12.76 -16.52
N ASP A 221 23.35 -13.42 -15.70
CA ASP A 221 22.08 -14.01 -16.11
C ASP A 221 21.12 -12.91 -16.58
N GLY A 222 20.75 -12.93 -17.87
CA GLY A 222 19.91 -11.89 -18.47
C GLY A 222 20.57 -10.53 -18.63
N VAL A 223 21.87 -10.38 -18.29
CA VAL A 223 22.64 -9.15 -18.45
C VAL A 223 23.69 -9.35 -19.56
N ALA A 224 23.50 -8.69 -20.70
CA ALA A 224 24.41 -8.78 -21.82
C ALA A 224 25.79 -8.25 -21.43
N PRO A 225 26.89 -8.86 -21.95
CA PRO A 225 28.22 -8.38 -21.66
C PRO A 225 28.43 -6.92 -22.10
N LYS A 226 28.94 -6.08 -21.19
CA LYS A 226 29.28 -4.68 -21.48
C LYS A 226 30.58 -4.29 -20.80
N THR A 227 31.45 -3.63 -21.56
CA THR A 227 32.78 -3.18 -21.11
C THR A 227 32.79 -1.66 -20.97
N PHE A 228 33.26 -1.18 -19.82
CA PHE A 228 33.48 0.22 -19.51
C PHE A 228 34.98 0.48 -19.43
N THR A 229 35.47 1.53 -20.08
CA THR A 229 36.90 1.86 -20.13
C THR A 229 37.16 3.24 -19.53
N GLY A 230 38.32 3.39 -18.88
CA GLY A 230 38.75 4.65 -18.28
C GLY A 230 40.22 4.69 -17.91
N ALA A 231 40.67 5.83 -17.37
CA ALA A 231 42.02 5.97 -16.85
C ALA A 231 42.24 5.11 -15.59
N ALA A 232 43.50 4.83 -15.26
CA ALA A 232 43.84 3.97 -14.11
C ALA A 232 43.30 4.42 -12.75
N GLY A 233 42.98 5.70 -12.57
CA GLY A 233 42.39 6.28 -11.34
C GLY A 233 40.87 6.44 -11.36
N GLU A 234 40.19 5.96 -12.41
CA GLU A 234 38.74 6.19 -12.58
C GLU A 234 37.87 4.97 -12.22
N LEU A 235 38.34 4.08 -11.32
CA LEU A 235 37.60 2.88 -10.97
C LEU A 235 36.21 3.18 -10.43
N ASP A 236 36.06 4.19 -9.55
CA ASP A 236 34.75 4.59 -8.99
C ASP A 236 33.75 4.99 -10.08
N ARG A 237 34.21 5.68 -11.13
CA ARG A 237 33.39 6.04 -12.29
C ARG A 237 32.97 4.80 -13.06
N LEU A 238 33.92 3.87 -13.30
CA LEU A 238 33.64 2.61 -13.99
C LEU A 238 32.65 1.75 -13.18
N ALA A 239 32.84 1.64 -11.87
CA ALA A 239 31.93 0.94 -10.98
C ALA A 239 30.51 1.56 -10.98
N THR A 240 30.42 2.88 -10.98
CA THR A 240 29.12 3.59 -11.06
C THR A 240 28.42 3.30 -12.40
N GLN A 241 29.14 3.40 -13.54
CA GLN A 241 28.58 3.10 -14.86
C GLN A 241 28.15 1.63 -14.99
N ALA A 242 28.95 0.72 -14.46
CA ALA A 242 28.63 -0.70 -14.39
C ALA A 242 27.39 -0.96 -13.57
N SER A 243 27.26 -0.27 -12.42
CA SER A 243 26.11 -0.38 -11.54
C SER A 243 24.83 0.18 -12.15
N GLU A 244 24.88 1.34 -12.83
CA GLU A 244 23.73 1.87 -13.58
C GLU A 244 23.28 0.87 -14.65
N TYR A 245 24.24 0.25 -15.36
CA TYR A 245 23.93 -0.74 -16.37
C TYR A 245 23.25 -1.98 -15.78
N VAL A 246 23.79 -2.54 -14.69
CA VAL A 246 23.19 -3.68 -13.98
C VAL A 246 21.80 -3.31 -13.44
N TYR A 247 21.66 -2.10 -12.88
CA TYR A 247 20.39 -1.62 -12.35
C TYR A 247 19.32 -1.55 -13.45
N GLY A 248 19.67 -0.99 -14.60
CA GLY A 248 18.77 -0.92 -15.75
C GLY A 248 18.37 -2.29 -16.29
N GLN A 249 19.29 -3.25 -16.36
CA GLN A 249 19.00 -4.61 -16.85
C GLN A 249 18.19 -5.44 -15.85
N SER A 250 18.46 -5.27 -14.54
CA SER A 250 17.83 -6.07 -13.50
C SER A 250 16.51 -5.51 -12.99
N GLN A 251 16.32 -4.18 -13.04
CA GLN A 251 15.19 -3.47 -12.46
C GLN A 251 14.79 -2.25 -13.32
N PRO A 252 14.32 -2.47 -14.56
CA PRO A 252 14.15 -1.40 -15.55
C PRO A 252 13.17 -0.31 -15.11
N ALA A 253 12.09 -0.67 -14.43
CA ALA A 253 11.13 0.32 -13.92
C ALA A 253 11.77 1.25 -12.88
N LEU A 254 12.55 0.69 -11.94
CA LEU A 254 13.22 1.46 -10.90
C LEU A 254 14.34 2.33 -11.46
N TYR A 255 15.11 1.82 -12.44
CA TYR A 255 16.14 2.61 -13.10
C TYR A 255 15.53 3.80 -13.88
N THR A 256 14.39 3.60 -14.54
CA THR A 256 13.65 4.70 -15.17
C THR A 256 13.26 5.78 -14.15
N VAL A 257 12.75 5.38 -12.97
CA VAL A 257 12.45 6.31 -11.88
C VAL A 257 13.71 7.02 -11.37
N TYR A 258 14.82 6.30 -11.21
CA TYR A 258 16.11 6.88 -10.81
C TYR A 258 16.59 7.96 -11.79
N LEU A 259 16.52 7.69 -13.09
CA LEU A 259 16.87 8.65 -14.13
C LEU A 259 16.03 9.93 -14.01
N SER A 260 14.71 9.80 -13.86
CA SER A 260 13.81 10.95 -13.68
C SER A 260 14.10 11.73 -12.39
N LEU A 261 14.30 11.06 -11.26
CA LEU A 261 14.67 11.73 -10.00
C LEU A 261 16.02 12.43 -10.07
N SER A 262 16.89 12.01 -11.00
CA SER A 262 18.18 12.64 -11.29
C SER A 262 18.11 13.76 -12.34
N GLY A 263 16.91 14.13 -12.80
CA GLY A 263 16.69 15.15 -13.84
C GLY A 263 17.08 14.68 -15.25
N ARG A 264 17.20 13.36 -15.48
CA ARG A 264 17.57 12.74 -16.75
C ARG A 264 16.33 12.20 -17.48
N ASP A 265 15.24 12.99 -17.53
CA ASP A 265 13.92 12.54 -18.01
C ASP A 265 13.93 12.09 -19.47
N ALA A 266 14.63 12.80 -20.36
CA ALA A 266 14.76 12.40 -21.76
C ALA A 266 15.43 11.02 -21.91
N GLU A 267 16.45 10.74 -21.11
CA GLU A 267 17.12 9.45 -21.07
C GLU A 267 16.22 8.36 -20.45
N ALA A 268 15.44 8.72 -19.43
CA ALA A 268 14.44 7.83 -18.83
C ALA A 268 13.41 7.35 -19.86
N VAL A 269 12.89 8.27 -20.69
CA VAL A 269 11.94 7.96 -21.77
C VAL A 269 12.56 6.99 -22.80
N GLU A 270 13.77 7.29 -23.30
CA GLU A 270 14.47 6.42 -24.28
C GLU A 270 14.77 5.04 -23.67
N PHE A 271 15.26 5.02 -22.43
CA PHE A 271 15.54 3.77 -21.73
C PHE A 271 14.27 2.93 -21.56
N ALA A 272 13.19 3.52 -21.03
CA ALA A 272 11.93 2.80 -20.78
C ALA A 272 11.35 2.22 -22.08
N ARG A 273 11.38 3.00 -23.18
CA ARG A 273 10.94 2.56 -24.51
C ARG A 273 11.73 1.33 -24.98
N SER A 274 13.04 1.34 -24.83
CA SER A 274 13.90 0.24 -25.25
C SER A 274 13.75 -1.01 -24.37
N ALA A 275 13.58 -0.81 -23.06
CA ALA A 275 13.47 -1.88 -22.07
C ALA A 275 12.11 -2.59 -22.10
N TYR A 276 11.04 -1.92 -22.57
CA TYR A 276 9.67 -2.46 -22.51
C TYR A 276 9.51 -3.81 -23.22
N ALA A 277 10.19 -4.00 -24.36
CA ALA A 277 10.07 -5.24 -25.13
C ALA A 277 10.62 -6.47 -24.38
N THR A 278 11.62 -6.27 -23.54
CA THR A 278 12.34 -7.35 -22.81
C THR A 278 11.97 -7.41 -21.32
N ALA A 279 11.22 -6.43 -20.81
CA ALA A 279 10.79 -6.39 -19.41
C ALA A 279 9.87 -7.57 -19.06
N ASP A 280 10.07 -8.12 -17.87
CA ASP A 280 9.19 -9.14 -17.30
C ASP A 280 7.74 -8.66 -17.21
N GLU A 281 6.78 -9.55 -17.38
CA GLU A 281 5.35 -9.22 -17.30
C GLU A 281 4.97 -8.56 -15.98
N THR A 282 5.60 -8.97 -14.88
CA THR A 282 5.37 -8.40 -13.55
C THR A 282 5.92 -6.99 -13.40
N ASP A 283 6.95 -6.61 -14.17
CA ASP A 283 7.60 -5.30 -14.10
C ASP A 283 7.01 -4.30 -15.11
N ARG A 284 6.38 -4.78 -16.19
CA ARG A 284 5.81 -3.94 -17.26
C ARG A 284 4.85 -2.86 -16.75
N PRO A 285 3.91 -3.11 -15.83
CA PRO A 285 3.01 -2.06 -15.34
C PRO A 285 3.77 -0.90 -14.67
N TYR A 286 4.80 -1.23 -13.89
CA TYR A 286 5.63 -0.23 -13.21
C TYR A 286 6.51 0.54 -14.20
N LEU A 287 7.06 -0.15 -15.21
CA LEU A 287 7.86 0.48 -16.26
C LEU A 287 7.03 1.44 -17.11
N LEU A 288 5.81 1.05 -17.49
CA LEU A 288 4.88 1.91 -18.23
C LEU A 288 4.51 3.17 -17.43
N ASN A 289 4.27 3.00 -16.14
CA ASN A 289 3.98 4.12 -15.23
C ASN A 289 5.19 5.06 -15.09
N ALA A 290 6.39 4.53 -14.90
CA ALA A 290 7.62 5.32 -14.83
C ALA A 290 7.89 6.06 -16.16
N TRP A 291 7.65 5.40 -17.30
CA TRP A 291 7.75 6.00 -18.63
C TRP A 291 6.77 7.16 -18.79
N ALA A 292 5.50 6.97 -18.42
CA ALA A 292 4.49 8.01 -18.47
C ALA A 292 4.87 9.24 -17.63
N ASN A 293 5.39 9.02 -16.44
CA ASN A 293 5.86 10.12 -15.57
C ASN A 293 7.07 10.85 -16.17
N ALA A 294 8.05 10.10 -16.71
CA ALA A 294 9.20 10.70 -17.37
C ALA A 294 8.77 11.55 -18.58
N LEU A 295 7.80 11.10 -19.39
CA LEU A 295 7.23 11.89 -20.47
C LEU A 295 6.63 13.21 -19.96
N GLN A 296 5.85 13.17 -18.89
CA GLN A 296 5.27 14.40 -18.32
C GLN A 296 6.35 15.38 -17.86
N ASN A 297 7.42 14.88 -17.23
CA ASN A 297 8.54 15.71 -16.77
C ASN A 297 9.32 16.37 -17.93
N THR A 298 9.36 15.75 -19.12
CA THR A 298 9.94 16.40 -20.32
C THR A 298 9.09 17.54 -20.88
N GLY A 299 7.87 17.71 -20.39
CA GLY A 299 6.88 18.66 -20.96
C GLY A 299 6.24 18.16 -22.26
N ALA A 300 6.31 16.85 -22.54
CA ALA A 300 5.60 16.23 -23.66
C ALA A 300 4.07 16.38 -23.53
N ASP A 301 3.34 16.24 -24.64
CA ASP A 301 1.87 16.28 -24.61
C ASP A 301 1.33 15.17 -23.65
N PRO A 302 0.51 15.52 -22.66
CA PRO A 302 -0.06 14.53 -21.74
C PRO A 302 -0.83 13.40 -22.45
N ARG A 303 -1.28 13.62 -23.69
CA ARG A 303 -1.89 12.58 -24.53
C ARG A 303 -0.97 11.40 -24.81
N GLU A 304 0.35 11.60 -24.79
CA GLU A 304 1.32 10.53 -25.00
C GLU A 304 1.43 9.61 -23.76
N ALA A 305 1.23 10.14 -22.57
CA ALA A 305 1.27 9.37 -21.32
C ALA A 305 0.00 8.53 -21.10
N LYS A 306 -1.18 9.01 -21.53
CA LYS A 306 -2.49 8.35 -21.31
C LYS A 306 -2.53 6.89 -21.76
N PRO A 307 -2.10 6.50 -22.98
CA PRO A 307 -2.12 5.09 -23.41
C PRO A 307 -1.17 4.20 -22.61
N LEU A 308 -0.04 4.71 -22.13
CA LEU A 308 0.89 3.95 -21.30
C LEU A 308 0.27 3.60 -19.95
N LEU A 309 -0.39 4.57 -19.31
CA LEU A 309 -1.07 4.38 -18.02
C LEU A 309 -2.28 3.45 -18.17
N ASN A 310 -3.06 3.58 -19.23
CA ASN A 310 -4.16 2.66 -19.51
C ASN A 310 -3.67 1.22 -19.68
N GLU A 311 -2.56 1.02 -20.39
CA GLU A 311 -1.96 -0.32 -20.53
C GLU A 311 -1.40 -0.84 -19.19
N ALA A 312 -0.78 0.02 -18.37
CA ALA A 312 -0.34 -0.34 -17.03
C ALA A 312 -1.50 -0.84 -16.16
N LEU A 313 -2.65 -0.15 -16.20
CA LEU A 313 -3.86 -0.54 -15.47
C LEU A 313 -4.55 -1.78 -16.04
N ARG A 314 -4.45 -2.02 -17.35
CA ARG A 314 -4.91 -3.26 -17.97
C ARG A 314 -4.10 -4.47 -17.50
N LEU A 315 -2.77 -4.32 -17.40
CA LEU A 315 -1.86 -5.37 -16.93
C LEU A 315 -1.97 -5.59 -15.42
N LYS A 316 -2.19 -4.52 -14.64
CA LYS A 316 -2.28 -4.54 -13.18
C LYS A 316 -3.48 -3.71 -12.69
N PRO A 317 -4.69 -4.33 -12.61
CA PRO A 317 -5.92 -3.60 -12.27
C PRO A 317 -6.01 -3.08 -10.83
N ASP A 318 -5.09 -3.45 -9.95
CA ASP A 318 -4.96 -2.98 -8.56
C ASP A 318 -3.78 -2.01 -8.36
N PHE A 319 -3.30 -1.40 -9.45
CA PHE A 319 -2.16 -0.50 -9.42
C PHE A 319 -2.59 0.94 -9.08
N TRP A 320 -2.70 1.25 -7.79
CA TRP A 320 -3.19 2.54 -7.28
C TRP A 320 -2.43 3.75 -7.84
N THR A 321 -1.10 3.71 -7.83
CA THR A 321 -0.27 4.79 -8.39
C THR A 321 -0.54 5.02 -9.89
N GLY A 322 -0.86 3.97 -10.63
CA GLY A 322 -1.24 4.10 -12.04
C GLY A 322 -2.56 4.84 -12.23
N TYR A 323 -3.55 4.61 -11.36
CA TYR A 323 -4.80 5.37 -11.35
C TYR A 323 -4.57 6.84 -11.02
N ASP A 324 -3.75 7.13 -10.00
CA ASP A 324 -3.42 8.49 -9.58
C ASP A 324 -2.76 9.27 -10.73
N ASN A 325 -1.72 8.69 -11.35
CA ASN A 325 -1.05 9.31 -12.47
C ASN A 325 -1.98 9.50 -13.69
N LEU A 326 -2.90 8.55 -13.95
CA LEU A 326 -3.88 8.71 -15.01
C LEU A 326 -4.90 9.82 -14.69
N THR A 327 -5.31 9.93 -13.42
CA THR A 327 -6.16 11.04 -12.94
C THR A 327 -5.48 12.38 -13.18
N ASN A 328 -4.19 12.50 -12.88
CA ASN A 328 -3.43 13.72 -13.13
C ASN A 328 -3.31 14.05 -14.63
N VAL A 329 -3.08 13.03 -15.45
CA VAL A 329 -3.08 13.21 -16.92
C VAL A 329 -4.44 13.67 -17.43
N ASP A 330 -5.53 13.09 -16.94
CA ASP A 330 -6.89 13.50 -17.32
C ASP A 330 -7.19 14.94 -16.90
N LEU A 331 -6.77 15.35 -15.71
CA LEU A 331 -6.87 16.74 -15.25
C LEU A 331 -6.06 17.69 -16.17
N LEU A 332 -4.83 17.33 -16.53
CA LEU A 332 -4.01 18.14 -17.45
C LEU A 332 -4.65 18.27 -18.84
N LEU A 333 -5.42 17.28 -19.26
CA LEU A 333 -6.15 17.29 -20.53
C LEU A 333 -7.52 18.00 -20.44
N GLY A 334 -7.95 18.40 -19.24
CA GLY A 334 -9.29 18.96 -18.99
C GLY A 334 -10.40 17.91 -18.98
N ASP A 335 -10.05 16.62 -18.87
CA ASP A 335 -11.01 15.51 -18.72
C ASP A 335 -11.36 15.32 -17.24
N GLU A 336 -11.99 16.34 -16.63
CA GLU A 336 -12.40 16.33 -15.22
C GLU A 336 -13.39 15.21 -14.90
N GLU A 337 -14.26 14.88 -15.86
CA GLU A 337 -15.19 13.75 -15.76
C GLU A 337 -14.45 12.41 -15.70
N GLY A 338 -13.44 12.22 -16.55
CA GLY A 338 -12.56 11.04 -16.54
C GLY A 338 -11.81 10.92 -15.23
N ALA A 339 -11.23 12.01 -14.75
CA ALA A 339 -10.51 12.08 -13.48
C ALA A 339 -11.41 11.71 -12.29
N TRP A 340 -12.62 12.27 -12.24
CA TRP A 340 -13.61 11.93 -11.20
C TRP A 340 -13.99 10.43 -11.23
N ARG A 341 -14.27 9.88 -12.41
CA ARG A 341 -14.62 8.45 -12.58
C ARG A 341 -13.50 7.51 -12.13
N LEU A 342 -12.25 7.89 -12.39
CA LEU A 342 -11.10 7.11 -11.92
C LEU A 342 -11.02 7.10 -10.38
N GLY A 343 -11.22 8.24 -9.72
CA GLY A 343 -11.26 8.34 -8.27
C GLY A 343 -12.39 7.51 -7.65
N GLU A 344 -13.60 7.59 -8.22
CA GLU A 344 -14.73 6.76 -7.79
C GLU A 344 -14.49 5.26 -8.00
N ALA A 345 -13.84 4.89 -9.12
CA ALA A 345 -13.46 3.50 -9.38
C ALA A 345 -12.44 2.98 -8.34
N MET A 346 -11.48 3.83 -7.93
CA MET A 346 -10.53 3.51 -6.86
C MET A 346 -11.25 3.33 -5.53
N ARG A 347 -12.16 4.25 -5.18
CA ARG A 347 -12.97 4.20 -3.95
C ARG A 347 -13.79 2.92 -3.88
N TRP A 348 -14.43 2.54 -4.99
CA TRP A 348 -15.22 1.31 -5.09
C TRP A 348 -14.34 0.05 -4.93
N LYS A 349 -13.19 -0.01 -5.60
CA LYS A 349 -12.23 -1.12 -5.49
C LYS A 349 -11.65 -1.26 -4.08
N ALA A 350 -11.44 -0.15 -3.39
CA ALA A 350 -11.04 -0.14 -1.98
C ALA A 350 -12.15 -0.70 -1.06
N GLY A 351 -13.39 -0.82 -1.56
CA GLY A 351 -14.54 -1.39 -0.85
C GLY A 351 -14.96 -0.56 0.36
N GLY A 352 -14.71 0.75 0.33
CA GLY A 352 -14.98 1.66 1.44
C GLY A 352 -14.22 1.31 2.73
N ARG A 353 -13.20 0.43 2.66
CA ARG A 353 -12.41 0.02 3.82
C ARG A 353 -11.23 0.97 3.99
N PRO A 354 -11.16 1.73 5.11
CA PRO A 354 -9.98 2.53 5.43
C PRO A 354 -8.71 1.67 5.38
N GLY A 355 -7.65 2.19 4.75
CA GLY A 355 -6.33 1.55 4.72
C GLY A 355 -6.07 0.54 3.59
N ARG A 356 -7.03 0.27 2.68
CA ARG A 356 -6.78 -0.59 1.51
C ARG A 356 -6.23 0.17 0.29
N ALA A 357 -6.62 1.42 0.13
CA ALA A 357 -5.95 2.43 -0.69
C ALA A 357 -5.76 3.67 0.17
N PRO A 358 -4.62 4.34 0.13
CA PRO A 358 -4.44 5.62 0.82
C PRO A 358 -5.50 6.62 0.35
N GLU A 359 -6.05 7.38 1.28
CA GLU A 359 -7.15 8.31 1.00
C GLU A 359 -6.82 9.38 -0.04
N HIS A 360 -5.54 9.77 -0.16
CA HIS A 360 -5.08 10.74 -1.14
C HIS A 360 -5.32 10.34 -2.60
N TYR A 361 -5.52 9.06 -2.92
CA TYR A 361 -5.78 8.63 -4.31
C TYR A 361 -7.16 9.03 -4.86
N TYR A 362 -8.11 9.46 -4.02
CA TYR A 362 -9.41 9.93 -4.47
C TYR A 362 -9.74 11.37 -4.06
N GLU A 363 -8.74 12.12 -3.58
CA GLU A 363 -8.89 13.54 -3.21
C GLU A 363 -9.44 14.39 -4.38
N ASN A 364 -8.95 14.14 -5.59
CA ASN A 364 -9.44 14.80 -6.79
C ASN A 364 -10.93 14.52 -7.05
N ALA A 365 -11.41 13.29 -6.82
CA ALA A 365 -12.82 12.98 -6.95
C ALA A 365 -13.67 13.67 -5.89
N ASP A 366 -13.18 13.77 -4.65
CA ASP A 366 -13.83 14.52 -3.58
C ASP A 366 -13.88 16.02 -3.89
N LEU A 367 -12.80 16.60 -4.41
CA LEU A 367 -12.74 17.99 -4.85
C LEU A 367 -13.75 18.28 -5.95
N LEU A 368 -13.78 17.44 -6.99
CA LEU A 368 -14.66 17.62 -8.15
C LEU A 368 -16.13 17.40 -7.83
N SER A 369 -16.45 16.51 -6.90
CA SER A 369 -17.82 16.28 -6.40
C SER A 369 -18.21 17.13 -5.20
N TRP A 370 -17.32 17.98 -4.71
CA TRP A 370 -17.50 18.83 -3.52
C TRP A 370 -17.76 18.04 -2.22
N ASN A 371 -17.21 16.84 -2.09
CA ASN A 371 -17.22 16.03 -0.87
C ASN A 371 -16.01 16.41 0.03
N LEU A 372 -15.98 17.63 0.54
CA LEU A 372 -14.80 18.29 1.07
C LEU A 372 -14.48 17.97 2.54
N GLN A 373 -15.47 17.60 3.35
CA GLN A 373 -15.28 17.34 4.78
C GLN A 373 -14.31 16.18 5.07
N PRO A 374 -14.46 14.99 4.45
CA PRO A 374 -13.53 13.89 4.67
C PRO A 374 -12.09 14.25 4.25
N TRP A 375 -11.96 14.99 3.15
CA TRP A 375 -10.66 15.45 2.67
C TRP A 375 -10.00 16.43 3.64
N ARG A 376 -10.77 17.42 4.15
CA ARG A 376 -10.31 18.34 5.19
C ARG A 376 -9.79 17.61 6.43
N ASP A 377 -10.56 16.64 6.91
CA ASP A 377 -10.21 15.89 8.12
C ASP A 377 -8.93 15.08 7.91
N ALA A 378 -8.75 14.44 6.76
CA ALA A 378 -7.55 13.71 6.39
C ALA A 378 -6.31 14.63 6.34
N LYS A 379 -6.42 15.79 5.68
CA LYS A 379 -5.32 16.78 5.60
C LYS A 379 -4.95 17.36 6.97
N LEU A 380 -5.92 17.58 7.85
CA LEU A 380 -5.65 18.04 9.23
C LEU A 380 -4.91 16.97 10.06
N VAL A 381 -5.20 15.69 9.84
CA VAL A 381 -4.47 14.58 10.48
C VAL A 381 -3.03 14.53 9.96
N ASP A 382 -2.84 14.62 8.66
CA ASP A 382 -1.52 14.62 8.01
C ASP A 382 -0.67 15.83 8.44
N ALA A 383 -1.24 17.02 8.43
CA ALA A 383 -0.58 18.24 8.88
C ALA A 383 -0.11 18.16 10.34
N LYS A 384 -0.88 17.49 11.22
CA LYS A 384 -0.47 17.25 12.62
C LYS A 384 0.65 16.23 12.73
N ALA A 385 0.63 15.17 11.93
CA ALA A 385 1.65 14.12 11.93
C ALA A 385 3.01 14.66 11.44
N HIS A 386 3.00 15.64 10.53
CA HIS A 386 4.18 16.23 9.92
C HIS A 386 4.50 17.66 10.44
N ALA A 387 3.87 18.09 11.53
CA ALA A 387 4.10 19.38 12.15
C ALA A 387 5.59 19.56 12.53
N GLY A 388 6.30 20.38 11.76
CA GLY A 388 7.73 20.67 12.00
C GLY A 388 8.70 20.11 10.97
N VAL A 389 8.23 19.35 9.98
CA VAL A 389 9.06 18.76 8.92
C VAL A 389 8.82 19.47 7.58
N GLY A 390 9.63 20.50 7.27
CA GLY A 390 9.87 21.00 5.91
C GLY A 390 8.68 21.56 5.12
N SER A 391 8.75 21.42 3.79
CA SER A 391 7.79 21.94 2.80
C SER A 391 6.37 21.38 2.92
N ASN A 392 6.22 20.15 3.39
CA ASN A 392 4.92 19.46 3.46
C ASN A 392 3.90 20.18 4.36
N ALA A 393 4.34 20.82 5.46
CA ALA A 393 3.43 21.55 6.35
C ALA A 393 2.84 22.82 5.72
N THR A 394 3.57 23.47 4.81
CA THR A 394 3.13 24.68 4.08
C THR A 394 2.20 24.33 2.92
N GLU A 395 2.48 23.26 2.21
CA GLU A 395 1.62 22.73 1.16
C GLU A 395 0.28 22.30 1.73
N SER A 396 0.28 21.49 2.79
CA SER A 396 -0.95 21.10 3.49
C SER A 396 -1.76 22.29 4.00
N ALA A 397 -1.12 23.37 4.48
CA ALA A 397 -1.82 24.56 4.92
C ALA A 397 -2.54 25.28 3.76
N SER A 398 -1.92 25.38 2.57
CA SER A 398 -2.57 25.99 1.40
C SER A 398 -3.76 25.16 0.88
N GLU A 399 -3.63 23.83 0.89
CA GLU A 399 -4.72 22.92 0.51
C GLU A 399 -5.90 23.00 1.51
N ILE A 400 -5.61 22.98 2.81
CA ILE A 400 -6.65 23.13 3.84
C ILE A 400 -7.34 24.50 3.69
N ALA A 401 -6.61 25.57 3.37
CA ALA A 401 -7.20 26.88 3.13
C ALA A 401 -8.17 26.91 1.94
N ASP A 402 -7.87 26.20 0.82
CA ASP A 402 -8.81 26.09 -0.30
C ASP A 402 -10.06 25.34 0.10
N ILE A 403 -9.92 24.25 0.86
CA ILE A 403 -11.07 23.51 1.38
C ILE A 403 -11.93 24.39 2.31
N ASP A 404 -11.29 25.09 3.26
CA ASP A 404 -12.00 25.97 4.21
C ASP A 404 -12.77 27.09 3.49
N LEU A 405 -12.18 27.68 2.42
CA LEU A 405 -12.87 28.65 1.56
C LEU A 405 -14.08 28.05 0.86
N ARG A 406 -13.96 26.83 0.32
CA ARG A 406 -15.07 26.13 -0.33
C ARG A 406 -16.17 25.70 0.64
N LEU A 407 -15.82 25.52 1.93
CA LEU A 407 -16.75 25.28 3.05
C LEU A 407 -17.28 26.58 3.68
N HIS A 408 -16.90 27.75 3.16
CA HIS A 408 -17.23 29.09 3.67
C HIS A 408 -16.78 29.33 5.12
N ASP A 409 -15.72 28.65 5.57
CA ASP A 409 -15.05 28.91 6.86
C ASP A 409 -13.93 29.94 6.66
N MET A 410 -14.31 31.19 6.49
CA MET A 410 -13.38 32.29 6.18
C MET A 410 -12.30 32.48 7.24
N ALA A 411 -12.64 32.29 8.51
CA ALA A 411 -11.68 32.48 9.61
C ALA A 411 -10.59 31.38 9.61
N ALA A 412 -11.01 30.13 9.36
CA ALA A 412 -10.07 29.02 9.22
C ALA A 412 -9.19 29.19 7.98
N ALA A 413 -9.78 29.57 6.85
CA ALA A 413 -9.04 29.82 5.60
C ALA A 413 -7.96 30.91 5.77
N GLU A 414 -8.30 32.06 6.38
CA GLU A 414 -7.35 33.13 6.64
C GLU A 414 -6.18 32.68 7.53
N PHE A 415 -6.46 31.90 8.59
CA PHE A 415 -5.44 31.33 9.45
C PHE A 415 -4.47 30.42 8.69
N GLN A 416 -5.00 29.55 7.83
CA GLN A 416 -4.18 28.64 7.04
C GLN A 416 -3.35 29.39 5.98
N VAL A 417 -3.91 30.41 5.32
CA VAL A 417 -3.17 31.25 4.36
C VAL A 417 -1.99 31.95 5.05
N GLN A 418 -2.19 32.49 6.26
CA GLN A 418 -1.10 33.11 7.03
C GLN A 418 -0.01 32.08 7.40
N THR A 419 -0.42 30.84 7.73
CA THR A 419 0.51 29.74 8.05
C THR A 419 1.33 29.34 6.83
N ALA A 420 0.70 29.20 5.66
CA ALA A 420 1.37 28.89 4.40
C ALA A 420 2.37 29.99 4.02
N GLN A 421 1.96 31.25 4.11
CA GLN A 421 2.79 32.39 3.74
C GLN A 421 4.05 32.55 4.61
N ALA A 422 3.95 32.30 5.91
CA ALA A 422 5.06 32.47 6.84
C ALA A 422 6.31 31.63 6.49
N ARG A 423 6.16 30.61 5.65
CA ARG A 423 7.21 29.65 5.28
C ARG A 423 7.33 29.43 3.77
N ALA A 424 6.62 30.20 2.94
CA ALA A 424 6.56 29.98 1.50
C ALA A 424 7.88 30.34 0.81
N SER A 425 8.63 29.32 0.41
CA SER A 425 9.72 29.44 -0.57
C SER A 425 9.44 28.65 -1.85
N ASP A 426 8.45 27.77 -1.81
CA ASP A 426 8.01 26.94 -2.94
C ASP A 426 7.13 27.77 -3.88
N PRO A 427 7.42 27.80 -5.21
CA PRO A 427 6.62 28.54 -6.19
C PRO A 427 5.13 28.17 -6.20
N ASN A 428 4.78 26.91 -5.95
CA ASN A 428 3.40 26.44 -5.90
C ASN A 428 2.67 27.03 -4.69
N VAL A 429 3.30 27.02 -3.51
CA VAL A 429 2.73 27.60 -2.28
C VAL A 429 2.57 29.12 -2.41
N VAL A 430 3.54 29.79 -3.03
CA VAL A 430 3.45 31.25 -3.30
C VAL A 430 2.27 31.54 -4.24
N ALA A 431 2.17 30.82 -5.35
CA ALA A 431 1.08 30.99 -6.31
C ALA A 431 -0.29 30.75 -5.64
N MET A 432 -0.42 29.63 -4.91
CA MET A 432 -1.67 29.28 -4.23
C MET A 432 -2.03 30.29 -3.14
N THR A 433 -1.05 30.88 -2.46
CA THR A 433 -1.29 31.96 -1.49
C THR A 433 -1.94 33.19 -2.15
N HIS A 434 -1.48 33.59 -3.33
CA HIS A 434 -2.10 34.68 -4.10
C HIS A 434 -3.52 34.32 -4.53
N PHE A 435 -3.74 33.12 -5.07
CA PHE A 435 -5.06 32.61 -5.45
C PHE A 435 -6.05 32.67 -4.26
N LEU A 436 -5.67 32.13 -3.11
CA LEU A 436 -6.51 32.08 -1.92
C LEU A 436 -6.85 33.48 -1.39
N ARG A 437 -5.88 34.39 -1.37
CA ARG A 437 -6.10 35.80 -0.99
C ARG A 437 -7.03 36.52 -1.93
N GLY A 438 -6.88 36.28 -3.24
CA GLY A 438 -7.78 36.83 -4.23
C GLY A 438 -9.22 36.37 -4.00
N ARG A 439 -9.43 35.09 -3.68
CA ARG A 439 -10.75 34.54 -3.35
C ARG A 439 -11.31 35.12 -2.04
N ILE A 440 -10.48 35.22 -0.98
CA ILE A 440 -10.88 35.86 0.29
C ILE A 440 -11.31 37.31 0.05
N ALA A 441 -10.53 38.09 -0.72
CA ALA A 441 -10.86 39.47 -1.03
C ALA A 441 -12.17 39.58 -1.85
N ALA A 442 -12.39 38.68 -2.82
CA ALA A 442 -13.64 38.61 -3.58
C ALA A 442 -14.86 38.34 -2.68
N GLU A 443 -14.77 37.40 -1.75
CA GLU A 443 -15.84 37.10 -0.79
C GLU A 443 -16.12 38.28 0.17
N ALA A 444 -15.09 39.07 0.51
CA ALA A 444 -15.20 40.30 1.30
C ALA A 444 -15.73 41.51 0.49
N GLY A 445 -15.84 41.39 -0.85
CA GLY A 445 -16.23 42.48 -1.74
C GLY A 445 -15.10 43.49 -2.04
N ASP A 446 -13.85 43.18 -1.69
CA ASP A 446 -12.68 43.99 -2.02
C ASP A 446 -12.19 43.67 -3.44
N VAL A 447 -12.87 44.26 -4.41
CA VAL A 447 -12.66 44.01 -5.84
C VAL A 447 -11.24 44.35 -6.29
N ALA A 448 -10.66 45.47 -5.77
CA ALA A 448 -9.33 45.88 -6.16
C ALA A 448 -8.28 44.87 -5.72
N ARG A 449 -8.31 44.48 -4.44
CA ARG A 449 -7.41 43.46 -3.89
C ARG A 449 -7.62 42.10 -4.54
N ALA A 450 -8.86 41.71 -4.82
CA ALA A 450 -9.17 40.45 -5.50
C ALA A 450 -8.49 40.38 -6.88
N SER A 451 -8.59 41.45 -7.66
CA SER A 451 -7.95 41.53 -8.98
C SER A 451 -6.43 41.53 -8.89
N ASP A 452 -5.84 42.32 -7.97
CA ASP A 452 -4.36 42.41 -7.81
C ASP A 452 -3.75 41.04 -7.40
N GLU A 453 -4.36 40.35 -6.46
CA GLU A 453 -3.90 39.01 -6.01
C GLU A 453 -4.10 37.95 -7.12
N MET A 454 -5.21 38.00 -7.88
CA MET A 454 -5.44 37.10 -9.00
C MET A 454 -4.49 37.36 -10.18
N GLU A 455 -4.08 38.62 -10.42
CA GLU A 455 -3.05 38.95 -11.40
C GLU A 455 -1.67 38.42 -10.98
N ALA A 456 -1.34 38.50 -9.69
CA ALA A 456 -0.11 37.91 -9.14
C ALA A 456 -0.13 36.37 -9.30
N PHE A 457 -1.26 35.73 -9.03
CA PHE A 457 -1.45 34.29 -9.30
C PHE A 457 -1.26 33.96 -10.79
N ALA A 458 -1.91 34.69 -11.70
CA ALA A 458 -1.78 34.47 -13.13
C ALA A 458 -0.33 34.61 -13.63
N THR A 459 0.43 35.55 -13.03
CA THR A 459 1.86 35.73 -13.31
C THR A 459 2.68 34.50 -12.86
N ALA A 460 2.43 33.98 -11.66
CA ALA A 460 3.08 32.76 -11.16
C ALA A 460 2.68 31.51 -11.96
N TYR A 461 1.44 31.44 -12.41
CA TYR A 461 0.89 30.36 -13.22
C TYR A 461 1.56 30.21 -14.60
N ALA A 462 2.23 31.24 -15.10
CA ALA A 462 3.02 31.14 -16.32
C ALA A 462 4.21 30.16 -16.21
N SER A 463 4.61 29.81 -14.99
CA SER A 463 5.61 28.76 -14.75
C SER A 463 5.02 27.38 -14.98
N PRO A 464 5.67 26.50 -15.78
CA PRO A 464 5.24 25.10 -15.96
C PRO A 464 5.09 24.33 -14.66
N VAL A 465 5.92 24.63 -13.65
CA VAL A 465 5.84 24.00 -12.32
C VAL A 465 4.52 24.31 -11.63
N VAL A 466 4.00 25.53 -11.76
CA VAL A 466 2.72 25.91 -11.15
C VAL A 466 1.55 25.42 -11.99
N SER A 467 1.60 25.62 -13.31
CA SER A 467 0.47 25.27 -14.20
C SER A 467 0.19 23.76 -14.25
N SER A 468 1.21 22.92 -14.13
CA SER A 468 1.04 21.45 -14.08
C SER A 468 0.40 20.95 -12.77
N ASN A 469 0.60 21.67 -11.66
CA ASN A 469 0.02 21.31 -10.37
C ASN A 469 -1.43 21.83 -10.19
N TYR A 470 -1.80 22.90 -10.89
CA TYR A 470 -3.13 23.52 -10.77
C TYR A 470 -3.85 23.67 -12.11
N PRO A 471 -4.08 22.55 -12.83
CA PRO A 471 -4.75 22.61 -14.14
C PRO A 471 -6.15 23.21 -14.00
N GLY A 472 -6.48 24.16 -14.90
CA GLY A 472 -7.79 24.83 -14.91
C GLY A 472 -7.96 26.00 -13.93
N TYR A 473 -7.06 26.19 -12.96
CA TYR A 473 -7.20 27.26 -11.97
C TYR A 473 -7.07 28.67 -12.56
N LEU A 474 -6.43 28.83 -13.72
CA LEU A 474 -6.32 30.14 -14.38
C LEU A 474 -7.70 30.75 -14.69
N CYS A 475 -8.72 29.94 -14.93
CA CYS A 475 -10.07 30.44 -15.20
C CYS A 475 -10.70 31.19 -14.01
N TRP A 476 -10.25 30.91 -12.78
CA TRP A 476 -10.74 31.61 -11.58
C TRP A 476 -10.27 33.07 -11.49
N VAL A 477 -9.30 33.47 -12.32
CA VAL A 477 -8.87 34.87 -12.45
C VAL A 477 -9.98 35.72 -13.12
N ALA A 478 -10.69 35.13 -14.05
CA ALA A 478 -11.64 35.84 -14.90
C ALA A 478 -12.78 36.57 -14.16
N PRO A 479 -13.45 35.98 -13.14
CA PRO A 479 -14.48 36.66 -12.37
C PRO A 479 -13.97 37.90 -11.63
N ALA A 480 -12.73 37.85 -11.08
CA ALA A 480 -12.16 38.98 -10.37
C ALA A 480 -11.80 40.14 -11.32
N GLU A 481 -11.25 39.83 -12.50
CA GLU A 481 -10.92 40.82 -13.52
C GLU A 481 -12.18 41.43 -14.14
N GLU A 482 -13.25 40.64 -14.34
CA GLU A 482 -14.55 41.16 -14.79
C GLU A 482 -15.15 42.11 -13.76
N ALA A 483 -15.15 41.75 -12.50
CA ALA A 483 -15.63 42.60 -11.40
C ALA A 483 -14.84 43.91 -11.30
N ALA A 484 -13.53 43.87 -11.60
CA ALA A 484 -12.65 45.03 -11.63
C ALA A 484 -12.81 45.89 -12.92
N ALA A 485 -13.79 45.59 -13.77
CA ALA A 485 -14.01 46.22 -15.06
C ALA A 485 -12.81 46.13 -16.03
N ARG A 486 -12.12 44.97 -16.00
CA ARG A 486 -11.00 44.63 -16.90
C ARG A 486 -11.38 43.48 -17.85
N PRO A 487 -12.34 43.67 -18.78
CA PRO A 487 -12.90 42.60 -19.59
C PRO A 487 -11.89 41.89 -20.50
N ASP A 488 -10.89 42.61 -21.00
CA ASP A 488 -9.84 42.00 -21.83
C ASP A 488 -9.00 40.96 -21.05
N LYS A 489 -8.70 41.23 -19.77
CA LYS A 489 -8.00 40.29 -18.91
C LYS A 489 -8.87 39.09 -18.52
N ALA A 490 -10.14 39.32 -18.22
CA ALA A 490 -11.11 38.27 -17.97
C ALA A 490 -11.21 37.31 -19.16
N ASP A 491 -11.36 37.85 -20.39
CA ASP A 491 -11.42 37.03 -21.59
C ASP A 491 -10.11 36.31 -21.90
N ALA A 492 -8.95 36.94 -21.58
CA ALA A 492 -7.65 36.30 -21.73
C ALA A 492 -7.48 35.12 -20.77
N ALA A 493 -7.91 35.24 -19.51
CA ALA A 493 -7.87 34.18 -18.53
C ALA A 493 -8.73 32.97 -18.93
N ILE A 494 -9.96 33.23 -19.46
CA ILE A 494 -10.83 32.17 -19.97
C ILE A 494 -10.21 31.46 -21.19
N ARG A 495 -9.63 32.21 -22.13
CA ARG A 495 -8.99 31.62 -23.32
C ARG A 495 -7.75 30.77 -22.95
N ALA A 496 -6.95 31.29 -22.05
CA ALA A 496 -5.72 30.61 -21.61
C ALA A 496 -5.99 29.42 -20.66
N GLY A 497 -7.11 29.46 -19.93
CA GLY A 497 -7.49 28.41 -18.99
C GLY A 497 -7.89 27.08 -19.63
N GLY A 498 -8.37 27.09 -20.88
CA GLY A 498 -8.65 25.87 -21.66
C GLY A 498 -10.06 25.29 -21.49
N HIS A 499 -10.16 23.96 -21.46
CA HIS A 499 -11.43 23.23 -21.60
C HIS A 499 -11.95 22.64 -20.26
N TYR A 500 -11.80 23.37 -19.17
CA TYR A 500 -12.29 22.94 -17.85
C TYR A 500 -13.71 23.39 -17.58
N VAL A 501 -14.41 22.67 -16.73
CA VAL A 501 -15.79 22.99 -16.28
C VAL A 501 -15.88 24.42 -15.78
N ASP A 502 -14.91 24.84 -14.97
CA ASP A 502 -14.82 26.18 -14.41
C ASP A 502 -14.64 27.27 -15.47
N CYS A 503 -13.88 26.99 -16.53
CA CYS A 503 -13.72 27.95 -17.65
C CYS A 503 -15.04 28.21 -18.35
N TYR A 504 -15.80 27.16 -18.65
CA TYR A 504 -17.11 27.28 -19.32
C TYR A 504 -18.14 27.95 -18.42
N ARG A 505 -18.25 27.60 -17.15
CA ARG A 505 -19.22 28.22 -16.24
C ARG A 505 -18.91 29.69 -15.98
N PHE A 506 -17.65 30.06 -15.75
CA PHE A 506 -17.25 31.48 -15.60
C PHE A 506 -17.43 32.27 -16.87
N ARG A 507 -17.16 31.67 -18.04
CA ARG A 507 -17.53 32.30 -19.31
C ARG A 507 -19.03 32.57 -19.40
N GLY A 508 -19.87 31.64 -18.94
CA GLY A 508 -21.31 31.83 -18.83
C GLY A 508 -21.68 32.99 -17.92
N ASP A 509 -21.06 33.05 -16.70
CA ASP A 509 -21.31 34.13 -15.74
C ASP A 509 -20.90 35.51 -16.30
N ILE A 510 -19.77 35.59 -17.00
CA ILE A 510 -19.29 36.83 -17.65
C ILE A 510 -20.21 37.27 -18.78
N LEU A 511 -20.62 36.35 -19.66
CA LEU A 511 -21.55 36.66 -20.77
C LEU A 511 -22.91 37.10 -20.23
N ASP A 512 -23.41 36.46 -19.19
CA ASP A 512 -24.63 36.83 -18.49
C ASP A 512 -24.53 38.27 -17.91
N HIS A 513 -23.45 38.57 -17.23
CA HIS A 513 -23.17 39.91 -16.67
C HIS A 513 -23.12 41.00 -17.77
N ARG A 514 -22.57 40.65 -18.94
CA ARG A 514 -22.52 41.56 -20.11
C ARG A 514 -23.80 41.62 -20.90
N GLY A 515 -24.87 40.90 -20.53
CA GLY A 515 -26.19 40.87 -21.16
C GLY A 515 -26.33 39.93 -22.35
N ASP A 516 -25.31 39.13 -22.68
CA ASP A 516 -25.38 38.08 -23.69
C ASP A 516 -25.95 36.78 -23.08
N TRP A 517 -27.25 36.75 -22.81
CA TRP A 517 -27.92 35.59 -22.26
C TRP A 517 -27.85 34.36 -23.17
N ALA A 518 -27.91 34.53 -24.47
CA ALA A 518 -27.85 33.42 -25.42
C ALA A 518 -26.48 32.75 -25.40
N GLY A 519 -25.39 33.53 -25.39
CA GLY A 519 -24.02 33.06 -25.23
C GLY A 519 -23.79 32.42 -23.86
N ALA A 520 -24.35 33.00 -22.78
CA ALA A 520 -24.27 32.47 -21.43
C ALA A 520 -24.89 31.06 -21.33
N GLN A 521 -26.09 30.87 -21.89
CA GLN A 521 -26.75 29.55 -21.91
C GLN A 521 -25.93 28.51 -22.66
N GLN A 522 -25.29 28.88 -23.78
CA GLN A 522 -24.42 27.97 -24.53
C GLN A 522 -23.18 27.58 -23.70
N ALA A 523 -22.60 28.53 -22.98
CA ALA A 523 -21.44 28.27 -22.15
C ALA A 523 -21.79 27.34 -20.95
N TYR A 524 -22.92 27.57 -20.27
CA TYR A 524 -23.39 26.67 -19.24
C TYR A 524 -23.73 25.27 -19.76
N ALA A 525 -24.37 25.20 -20.93
CA ALA A 525 -24.65 23.91 -21.56
C ALA A 525 -23.38 23.16 -21.92
N ALA A 526 -22.34 23.87 -22.41
CA ALA A 526 -21.03 23.28 -22.66
C ALA A 526 -20.36 22.78 -21.39
N SER A 527 -20.41 23.56 -20.28
CA SER A 527 -19.88 23.13 -18.97
C SER A 527 -20.51 21.82 -18.50
N VAL A 528 -21.82 21.67 -18.64
CA VAL A 528 -22.54 20.43 -18.27
C VAL A 528 -22.24 19.29 -19.26
N ALA A 529 -22.03 19.60 -20.54
CA ALA A 529 -21.81 18.58 -21.57
C ALA A 529 -20.43 17.91 -21.45
N ILE A 530 -19.39 18.66 -21.04
CA ILE A 530 -18.04 18.11 -20.85
C ILE A 530 -17.92 17.27 -19.59
N ALA A 531 -18.73 17.56 -18.56
CA ALA A 531 -18.71 16.84 -17.29
C ALA A 531 -20.13 16.68 -16.72
N PRO A 532 -20.94 15.77 -17.31
CA PRO A 532 -22.34 15.59 -16.95
C PRO A 532 -22.55 15.05 -15.55
N ASP A 533 -21.56 14.39 -14.94
CA ASP A 533 -21.63 13.85 -13.59
C ASP A 533 -21.04 14.78 -12.51
N LEU A 534 -20.52 15.96 -12.91
CA LEU A 534 -19.99 16.95 -11.97
C LEU A 534 -21.03 18.06 -11.65
N PRO A 535 -21.06 18.59 -10.41
CA PRO A 535 -22.13 19.48 -9.94
C PRO A 535 -21.98 20.94 -10.39
N ALA A 536 -20.73 21.43 -10.62
CA ALA A 536 -20.43 22.86 -10.69
C ALA A 536 -21.12 23.58 -11.86
N GLY A 537 -21.16 22.98 -13.05
CA GLY A 537 -21.85 23.55 -14.21
C GLY A 537 -23.36 23.71 -13.99
N TYR A 538 -24.00 22.73 -13.37
CA TYR A 538 -25.42 22.81 -13.03
C TYR A 538 -25.72 23.92 -12.01
N TYR A 539 -24.86 24.08 -10.99
CA TYR A 539 -25.01 25.11 -10.00
C TYR A 539 -24.96 26.53 -10.61
N SER A 540 -23.92 26.86 -11.39
CA SER A 540 -23.80 28.16 -12.03
C SER A 540 -24.96 28.44 -13.00
N TRP A 541 -25.37 27.44 -13.76
CA TRP A 541 -26.57 27.59 -14.65
C TRP A 541 -27.84 27.86 -13.83
N GLY A 542 -28.02 27.18 -12.69
CA GLY A 542 -29.16 27.41 -11.79
C GLY A 542 -29.21 28.84 -11.26
N LEU A 543 -28.05 29.39 -10.82
CA LEU A 543 -27.94 30.78 -10.39
C LEU A 543 -28.32 31.79 -11.51
N ALA A 544 -27.88 31.54 -12.72
CA ALA A 544 -28.22 32.40 -13.87
C ALA A 544 -29.71 32.37 -14.21
N LEU A 545 -30.33 31.17 -14.23
CA LEU A 545 -31.77 31.04 -14.46
C LEU A 545 -32.58 31.77 -13.37
N ASP A 546 -32.13 31.72 -12.12
CA ASP A 546 -32.75 32.44 -11.02
C ASP A 546 -32.71 33.98 -11.23
N ARG A 547 -31.53 34.51 -11.62
CA ARG A 547 -31.36 35.94 -11.97
C ARG A 547 -32.28 36.37 -13.11
N HIS A 548 -32.51 35.49 -14.10
CA HIS A 548 -33.41 35.73 -15.24
C HIS A 548 -34.88 35.44 -14.95
N GLY A 549 -35.28 35.20 -13.69
CA GLY A 549 -36.67 35.02 -13.31
C GLY A 549 -37.28 33.68 -13.68
N ASP A 550 -36.47 32.64 -13.88
CA ASP A 550 -36.92 31.26 -14.01
C ASP A 550 -36.62 30.43 -12.74
N PRO A 551 -37.40 30.59 -11.69
CA PRO A 551 -37.18 29.87 -10.44
C PRO A 551 -37.44 28.36 -10.58
N ALA A 552 -38.25 27.92 -11.53
CA ALA A 552 -38.52 26.51 -11.77
C ALA A 552 -37.30 25.83 -12.41
N GLY A 553 -36.74 26.44 -13.45
CA GLY A 553 -35.51 26.01 -14.09
C GLY A 553 -34.30 26.04 -13.11
N ALA A 554 -34.20 27.10 -12.30
CA ALA A 554 -33.17 27.23 -11.26
C ALA A 554 -33.22 26.08 -10.27
N MET A 555 -34.39 25.79 -9.68
CA MET A 555 -34.56 24.69 -8.72
C MET A 555 -34.25 23.33 -9.36
N ALA A 556 -34.61 23.11 -10.64
CA ALA A 556 -34.27 21.88 -11.34
C ALA A 556 -32.75 21.72 -11.52
N LYS A 557 -32.02 22.80 -11.79
CA LYS A 557 -30.56 22.80 -11.89
C LYS A 557 -29.89 22.61 -10.53
N PHE A 558 -30.40 23.23 -9.47
CA PHE A 558 -29.88 23.01 -8.11
C PHE A 558 -30.13 21.57 -7.64
N ALA A 559 -31.27 20.98 -7.99
CA ALA A 559 -31.51 19.56 -7.71
C ALA A 559 -30.53 18.65 -8.47
N ALA A 560 -30.23 18.96 -9.72
CA ALA A 560 -29.26 18.23 -10.52
C ALA A 560 -27.82 18.37 -9.96
N ALA A 561 -27.44 19.56 -9.49
CA ALA A 561 -26.18 19.80 -8.81
C ALA A 561 -26.08 19.02 -7.50
N ASN A 562 -27.14 19.07 -6.65
CA ASN A 562 -27.15 18.35 -5.38
C ASN A 562 -27.14 16.82 -5.55
N LEU A 563 -27.72 16.30 -6.64
CA LEU A 563 -27.64 14.86 -6.94
C LEU A 563 -26.19 14.39 -7.19
N ARG A 564 -25.36 15.26 -7.77
CA ARG A 564 -23.96 14.98 -8.17
C ARG A 564 -22.94 15.36 -7.11
N GLY A 565 -23.27 16.38 -6.29
CA GLY A 565 -22.50 16.81 -5.13
C GLY A 565 -23.42 16.88 -3.91
N PRO A 566 -23.83 15.75 -3.32
CA PRO A 566 -24.82 15.73 -2.26
C PRO A 566 -24.34 16.41 -0.96
N HIS A 567 -23.02 16.57 -0.81
CA HIS A 567 -22.39 17.21 0.35
C HIS A 567 -21.99 18.67 0.08
N TRP A 568 -22.37 19.24 -1.05
CA TRP A 568 -22.10 20.63 -1.39
C TRP A 568 -23.22 21.56 -0.90
N ALA A 569 -22.86 22.49 -0.01
CA ALA A 569 -23.82 23.38 0.65
C ALA A 569 -24.47 24.43 -0.29
N ASP A 570 -23.70 24.91 -1.31
CA ASP A 570 -24.09 26.05 -2.14
C ASP A 570 -25.37 25.79 -2.95
N PRO A 571 -25.55 24.67 -3.67
CA PRO A 571 -26.80 24.37 -4.38
C PRO A 571 -28.00 24.30 -3.43
N LEU A 572 -27.81 23.76 -2.24
CA LEU A 572 -28.86 23.65 -1.23
C LEU A 572 -29.28 25.04 -0.70
N LYS A 573 -28.31 25.90 -0.39
CA LYS A 573 -28.58 27.28 0.02
C LYS A 573 -29.29 28.05 -1.08
N ALA A 574 -28.79 28.01 -2.33
CA ALA A 574 -29.41 28.70 -3.46
C ALA A 574 -30.85 28.22 -3.70
N TRP A 575 -31.07 26.91 -3.59
CA TRP A 575 -32.43 26.33 -3.65
C TRP A 575 -33.33 26.85 -2.54
N GLY A 576 -32.82 26.89 -1.30
CA GLY A 576 -33.51 27.47 -0.16
C GLY A 576 -33.88 28.95 -0.35
N ASP A 577 -32.97 29.74 -0.96
CA ASP A 577 -33.21 31.16 -1.28
C ASP A 577 -34.35 31.34 -2.28
N VAL A 578 -34.42 30.50 -3.33
CA VAL A 578 -35.55 30.52 -4.28
C VAL A 578 -36.87 30.19 -3.57
N LEU A 579 -36.91 29.16 -2.75
CA LEU A 579 -38.09 28.75 -1.99
C LEU A 579 -38.53 29.83 -1.00
N ALA A 580 -37.57 30.48 -0.31
CA ALA A 580 -37.86 31.57 0.61
C ALA A 580 -38.51 32.79 -0.08
N ARG A 581 -38.02 33.19 -1.26
CA ARG A 581 -38.66 34.26 -2.09
C ARG A 581 -40.06 33.87 -2.53
N GLN A 582 -40.35 32.57 -2.71
CA GLN A 582 -41.69 32.05 -2.98
C GLN A 582 -42.54 31.90 -1.70
N LYS A 583 -42.04 32.30 -0.54
CA LYS A 583 -42.69 32.15 0.79
C LYS A 583 -42.94 30.67 1.19
N ARG A 584 -42.20 29.73 0.59
CA ARG A 584 -42.25 28.30 0.92
C ARG A 584 -41.31 28.02 2.07
N TRP A 585 -41.58 28.66 3.22
CA TRP A 585 -40.65 28.74 4.36
C TRP A 585 -40.24 27.38 4.92
N LYS A 586 -41.17 26.44 5.06
CA LYS A 586 -40.89 25.10 5.58
C LYS A 586 -39.87 24.35 4.68
N GLU A 587 -40.04 24.47 3.38
CA GLU A 587 -39.16 23.83 2.42
C GLU A 587 -37.80 24.53 2.31
N ALA A 588 -37.80 25.86 2.42
CA ALA A 588 -36.57 26.65 2.48
C ALA A 588 -35.73 26.26 3.71
N LEU A 589 -36.35 26.16 4.88
CA LEU A 589 -35.71 25.74 6.13
C LEU A 589 -35.09 24.34 6.00
N ALA A 590 -35.81 23.39 5.39
CA ALA A 590 -35.26 22.04 5.17
C ALA A 590 -34.00 22.07 4.30
N LYS A 591 -33.92 22.95 3.28
CA LYS A 591 -32.71 23.10 2.44
C LYS A 591 -31.57 23.77 3.18
N TYR A 592 -31.84 24.80 3.96
CA TYR A 592 -30.83 25.46 4.78
C TYR A 592 -30.30 24.55 5.89
N ASP A 593 -31.16 23.77 6.54
CA ASP A 593 -30.75 22.81 7.57
C ASP A 593 -29.86 21.71 7.00
N GLU A 594 -30.17 21.27 5.77
CA GLU A 594 -29.32 20.30 5.04
C GLU A 594 -27.96 20.92 4.69
N ALA A 595 -27.94 22.14 4.14
CA ALA A 595 -26.73 22.86 3.80
C ALA A 595 -25.79 23.10 5.00
N LEU A 596 -26.37 23.41 6.18
CA LEU A 596 -25.61 23.64 7.43
C LEU A 596 -24.89 22.40 7.94
N LYS A 597 -25.25 21.19 7.52
CA LYS A 597 -24.50 19.98 7.85
C LYS A 597 -23.12 19.99 7.19
N TYR A 598 -23.02 20.60 6.00
CA TYR A 598 -21.81 20.60 5.18
C TYR A 598 -20.99 21.89 5.29
N ALA A 599 -21.63 23.02 5.58
CA ALA A 599 -20.99 24.32 5.79
C ALA A 599 -21.51 25.00 7.07
N PRO A 600 -21.22 24.47 8.26
CA PRO A 600 -21.74 25.00 9.52
C PRO A 600 -21.19 26.40 9.87
N ALA A 601 -20.01 26.76 9.35
CA ALA A 601 -19.39 28.06 9.57
C ALA A 601 -19.92 29.18 8.66
N TRP A 602 -20.77 28.88 7.67
CA TRP A 602 -21.24 29.83 6.67
C TRP A 602 -22.24 30.84 7.23
N ASP A 603 -21.78 32.04 7.53
CA ASP A 603 -22.59 33.12 8.15
C ASP A 603 -23.81 33.51 7.30
N LYS A 604 -23.63 33.69 5.99
CA LYS A 604 -24.74 34.05 5.07
C LYS A 604 -25.84 32.98 5.09
N LEU A 605 -25.49 31.70 5.22
CA LEU A 605 -26.44 30.59 5.31
C LEU A 605 -27.17 30.60 6.66
N ARG A 606 -26.47 30.81 7.79
CA ARG A 606 -27.08 30.94 9.13
C ARG A 606 -28.07 32.09 9.20
N GLN A 607 -27.72 33.25 8.60
CA GLN A 607 -28.59 34.42 8.51
C GLN A 607 -29.85 34.14 7.66
N ALA A 608 -29.69 33.52 6.47
CA ALA A 608 -30.80 33.17 5.59
C ALA A 608 -31.78 32.20 6.28
N ARG A 609 -31.25 31.17 6.95
CA ARG A 609 -32.05 30.24 7.77
C ARG A 609 -32.83 30.96 8.90
N ALA A 610 -32.15 31.84 9.66
CA ALA A 610 -32.75 32.60 10.74
C ALA A 610 -33.86 33.55 10.24
N ALA A 611 -33.66 34.17 9.08
CA ALA A 611 -34.68 35.00 8.43
C ALA A 611 -35.90 34.19 8.01
N ALA A 612 -35.71 33.03 7.37
CA ALA A 612 -36.81 32.13 7.00
C ALA A 612 -37.59 31.62 8.20
N ALA A 613 -36.88 31.25 9.29
CA ALA A 613 -37.54 30.80 10.54
C ALA A 613 -38.38 31.87 11.25
N ARG A 614 -38.05 33.16 11.05
CA ARG A 614 -38.85 34.26 11.59
C ARG A 614 -40.07 34.60 10.73
N ALA A 615 -40.02 34.24 9.46
CA ALA A 615 -41.06 34.59 8.49
C ALA A 615 -42.12 33.49 8.30
N GLY A 616 -41.81 32.24 8.64
CA GLY A 616 -42.68 31.05 8.55
C GLY A 616 -43.10 30.53 9.87
#